data_baaf51e46a67e03260a277788d5c725e
#
_entry.id   baaf51e46a67e03260a277788d5c725e
#
_cell.length_a   1.000
_cell.length_b   1.000
_cell.length_c   1.000
_cell.angle_alpha   90.00
_cell.angle_beta   90.00
_cell.angle_gamma   90.00
#
_symmetry.space_group_name_H-M   'P 1'
#
loop_
_entity.id
_entity.type
_entity.pdbx_description
1 polymer ?
#
loop_
_entity_poly.entity_id
_entity_poly.type
_entity_poly.pdbx_seq_one_letter_code
_entity_poly.pdbx_strand_id
1 'polypeptide(L)'
;MSQPRTFMRFASPNERRTISREDVGFYNALVIAAVYEVENESIDVTSAQSFFPALKFCISKHPYLSVVVKNKDTEKPAFESVSTLNLDNHLSTIHDDAINSNGETSIFEKVLLPILDRPWPADIPPWRIVVLPLASPHGSAVTRCFVAFAFSHTIGDGIVGLTFHRTFLEAWQHTIGTEEKGPLLEIPPNRTLPPPFDTPERLPISWKFLLGPLIAVYLPKFLARIFGLRAAASTVDAGTWSGSRIFEPAPTHNSRARILEIEAPLVQKALQASRNHDAKVTATVHQMIVRALSKAIPNRDVTNFVSGTAVDMRGSIGIPNYTWGLFVSGHYEIHPRLSDVADPTFSDEMWEAASSMTKKLAECGTRLHDQAIGLLRYAPNIRTWTLSKIGQQRDCSYEVSNLLAFDGTGGNPNHKCKISKMVFAQPGNVLSGPLVFNLISVKDGNLVCTVTWQAGALDVPIEEEYALVDEICRSIRADFEALGN
;
A
#
# COMPACT_ATOMS: atom_id res chain seq x y z
N MET A 1 -32.53 -13.68 -4.59
CA MET A 1 -32.27 -14.29 -3.26
C MET A 1 -30.81 -14.15 -3.00
N SER A 2 -30.37 -13.66 -1.81
CA SER A 2 -28.97 -13.59 -1.44
C SER A 2 -28.38 -15.00 -1.34
N GLN A 3 -27.16 -15.19 -1.83
CA GLN A 3 -26.46 -16.48 -1.74
C GLN A 3 -26.32 -16.93 -0.28
N PRO A 4 -26.34 -18.23 0.04
CA PRO A 4 -26.01 -18.75 1.36
C PRO A 4 -24.59 -18.30 1.77
N ARG A 5 -24.45 -17.83 2.99
CA ARG A 5 -23.17 -17.37 3.55
C ARG A 5 -22.85 -18.11 4.83
N THR A 6 -21.57 -18.37 5.05
CA THR A 6 -21.08 -19.04 6.25
C THR A 6 -20.29 -18.05 7.08
N PHE A 7 -20.73 -17.83 8.33
CA PHE A 7 -19.98 -17.03 9.29
C PHE A 7 -18.60 -17.65 9.54
N MET A 8 -17.55 -16.85 9.53
CA MET A 8 -16.19 -17.28 9.78
C MET A 8 -15.67 -16.77 11.13
N ARG A 9 -15.65 -15.48 11.33
CA ARG A 9 -15.27 -14.81 12.60
C ARG A 9 -15.60 -13.32 12.59
N PHE A 10 -15.60 -12.71 13.76
CA PHE A 10 -15.64 -11.25 13.87
C PHE A 10 -14.28 -10.62 13.49
N ALA A 11 -14.33 -9.39 13.02
CA ALA A 11 -13.15 -8.60 12.73
C ALA A 11 -12.46 -8.13 14.02
N SER A 12 -11.12 -8.13 14.00
CA SER A 12 -10.30 -7.57 15.07
C SER A 12 -10.33 -6.04 15.09
N PRO A 13 -9.85 -5.38 16.15
CA PRO A 13 -9.77 -3.92 16.21
C PRO A 13 -9.02 -3.28 15.02
N ASN A 14 -7.90 -3.86 14.58
CA ASN A 14 -7.17 -3.37 13.42
C ASN A 14 -7.96 -3.58 12.11
N GLU A 15 -8.59 -4.72 11.94
CA GLU A 15 -9.47 -4.98 10.81
C GLU A 15 -10.71 -4.06 10.81
N ARG A 16 -11.30 -3.78 11.98
CA ARG A 16 -12.39 -2.78 12.10
C ARG A 16 -11.95 -1.39 11.65
N ARG A 17 -10.70 -1.00 11.90
CA ARG A 17 -10.15 0.27 11.43
C ARG A 17 -10.16 0.35 9.89
N THR A 18 -9.72 -0.69 9.21
CA THR A 18 -9.75 -0.72 7.74
C THR A 18 -11.17 -0.82 7.19
N ILE A 19 -12.03 -1.62 7.81
CA ILE A 19 -13.46 -1.75 7.48
C ILE A 19 -14.17 -0.39 7.61
N SER A 20 -13.95 0.34 8.71
CA SER A 20 -14.57 1.66 8.91
C SER A 20 -14.12 2.67 7.86
N ARG A 21 -12.84 2.66 7.47
CA ARG A 21 -12.32 3.56 6.43
C ARG A 21 -12.95 3.27 5.06
N GLU A 22 -13.11 1.99 4.73
CA GLU A 22 -13.79 1.58 3.49
C GLU A 22 -15.27 1.96 3.51
N ASP A 23 -15.97 1.66 4.61
CA ASP A 23 -17.41 1.90 4.74
C ASP A 23 -17.80 3.39 4.61
N VAL A 24 -16.93 4.29 5.10
CA VAL A 24 -17.12 5.74 4.94
C VAL A 24 -16.51 6.30 3.64
N GLY A 25 -15.99 5.45 2.74
CA GLY A 25 -15.43 5.87 1.46
C GLY A 25 -14.06 6.55 1.55
N PHE A 26 -13.33 6.43 2.66
CA PHE A 26 -12.04 7.09 2.86
C PHE A 26 -10.86 6.29 2.31
N TYR A 27 -11.05 4.99 2.04
CA TYR A 27 -10.01 4.12 1.53
C TYR A 27 -10.60 2.89 0.86
N ASN A 28 -10.64 2.86 -0.48
CA ASN A 28 -11.32 1.80 -1.21
C ASN A 28 -10.40 0.64 -1.59
N ALA A 29 -9.32 0.87 -2.30
CA ALA A 29 -8.52 -0.23 -2.82
C ALA A 29 -7.01 -0.05 -2.66
N LEU A 30 -6.30 -1.12 -2.23
CA LEU A 30 -4.90 -1.30 -2.57
C LEU A 30 -4.80 -1.93 -3.95
N VAL A 31 -3.79 -1.53 -4.73
CA VAL A 31 -3.50 -2.14 -6.02
C VAL A 31 -2.04 -2.57 -6.04
N ILE A 32 -1.80 -3.86 -6.19
CA ILE A 32 -0.51 -4.39 -6.58
C ILE A 32 -0.68 -4.94 -7.99
N ALA A 33 0.10 -4.41 -8.90
CA ALA A 33 0.03 -4.78 -10.31
C ALA A 33 1.38 -5.30 -10.80
N ALA A 34 1.34 -6.14 -11.83
CA ALA A 34 2.53 -6.74 -12.40
C ALA A 34 2.45 -6.81 -13.92
N VAL A 35 3.56 -6.59 -14.59
CA VAL A 35 3.74 -6.90 -16.00
C VAL A 35 4.20 -8.34 -16.12
N TYR A 36 3.35 -9.17 -16.71
CA TYR A 36 3.65 -10.55 -17.05
C TYR A 36 4.20 -10.63 -18.46
N GLU A 37 5.25 -11.40 -18.63
CA GLU A 37 5.87 -11.77 -19.90
C GLU A 37 5.76 -13.28 -20.09
N VAL A 38 5.15 -13.71 -21.18
CA VAL A 38 4.88 -15.12 -21.46
C VAL A 38 5.41 -15.49 -22.82
N GLU A 39 6.34 -16.44 -22.86
CA GLU A 39 6.89 -17.01 -24.10
C GLU A 39 5.92 -18.08 -24.67
N ASN A 40 4.73 -17.64 -25.08
CA ASN A 40 3.73 -18.50 -25.69
C ASN A 40 2.77 -17.65 -26.55
N GLU A 41 2.84 -17.81 -27.86
CA GLU A 41 1.99 -17.09 -28.82
C GLU A 41 0.52 -17.54 -28.78
N SER A 42 0.22 -18.69 -28.17
CA SER A 42 -1.14 -19.23 -28.12
C SER A 42 -2.01 -18.68 -26.99
N ILE A 43 -1.43 -17.85 -26.09
CA ILE A 43 -2.20 -17.25 -24.99
C ILE A 43 -2.91 -15.99 -25.48
N ASP A 44 -4.22 -16.01 -25.43
CA ASP A 44 -5.05 -14.83 -25.62
C ASP A 44 -5.21 -14.05 -24.30
N VAL A 45 -4.35 -13.07 -24.07
CA VAL A 45 -4.43 -12.17 -22.88
C VAL A 45 -5.58 -11.16 -22.97
N THR A 46 -6.31 -11.12 -24.08
CA THR A 46 -7.54 -10.33 -24.22
C THR A 46 -8.77 -11.08 -23.71
N SER A 47 -8.68 -12.41 -23.63
CA SER A 47 -9.76 -13.27 -23.15
C SER A 47 -9.69 -13.46 -21.63
N ALA A 48 -10.78 -13.16 -20.92
CA ALA A 48 -10.91 -13.42 -19.48
C ALA A 48 -10.70 -14.90 -19.13
N GLN A 49 -11.08 -15.81 -20.02
CA GLN A 49 -10.99 -17.26 -19.81
C GLN A 49 -9.54 -17.74 -19.63
N SER A 50 -8.57 -17.07 -20.24
CA SER A 50 -7.14 -17.40 -20.09
C SER A 50 -6.63 -17.28 -18.65
N PHE A 51 -7.35 -16.51 -17.79
CA PHE A 51 -6.97 -16.25 -16.41
C PHE A 51 -7.74 -17.10 -15.38
N PHE A 52 -8.85 -17.72 -15.79
CA PHE A 52 -9.71 -18.47 -14.86
C PHE A 52 -9.01 -19.62 -14.14
N PRO A 53 -8.22 -20.47 -14.78
CA PRO A 53 -7.53 -21.57 -14.08
C PRO A 53 -6.64 -21.06 -12.94
N ALA A 54 -5.81 -20.05 -13.21
CA ALA A 54 -4.92 -19.46 -12.21
C ALA A 54 -5.68 -18.75 -11.08
N LEU A 55 -6.77 -18.05 -11.41
CA LEU A 55 -7.63 -17.40 -10.40
C LEU A 55 -8.33 -18.42 -9.50
N LYS A 56 -8.85 -19.51 -10.05
CA LYS A 56 -9.46 -20.60 -9.26
C LYS A 56 -8.44 -21.24 -8.32
N PHE A 57 -7.20 -21.42 -8.79
CA PHE A 57 -6.11 -21.88 -7.93
C PHE A 57 -5.84 -20.89 -6.80
N CYS A 58 -5.72 -19.59 -7.07
CA CYS A 58 -5.55 -18.57 -6.04
C CYS A 58 -6.68 -18.59 -5.00
N ILE A 59 -7.94 -18.70 -5.45
CA ILE A 59 -9.10 -18.78 -4.56
C ILE A 59 -9.03 -20.05 -3.69
N SER A 60 -8.61 -21.18 -4.26
CA SER A 60 -8.47 -22.42 -3.50
C SER A 60 -7.44 -22.31 -2.37
N LYS A 61 -6.35 -21.58 -2.60
CA LYS A 61 -5.25 -21.38 -1.63
C LYS A 61 -5.54 -20.31 -0.59
N HIS A 62 -6.29 -19.25 -0.94
CA HIS A 62 -6.46 -18.06 -0.13
C HIS A 62 -7.93 -17.84 0.27
N PRO A 63 -8.34 -18.23 1.50
CA PRO A 63 -9.72 -18.13 1.96
C PRO A 63 -10.31 -16.72 1.88
N TYR A 64 -9.52 -15.68 2.10
CA TYR A 64 -9.98 -14.29 2.03
C TYR A 64 -10.52 -13.87 0.65
N LEU A 65 -10.15 -14.56 -0.43
CA LEU A 65 -10.70 -14.30 -1.76
C LEU A 65 -12.17 -14.73 -1.94
N SER A 66 -12.73 -15.47 -0.97
CA SER A 66 -14.14 -15.86 -0.95
C SER A 66 -14.95 -15.19 0.16
N VAL A 67 -14.44 -14.07 0.73
CA VAL A 67 -15.00 -13.46 1.93
C VAL A 67 -15.62 -12.11 1.64
N VAL A 68 -16.77 -11.85 2.23
CA VAL A 68 -17.41 -10.54 2.33
C VAL A 68 -17.44 -10.07 3.78
N VAL A 69 -17.52 -8.76 3.98
CA VAL A 69 -17.66 -8.17 5.32
C VAL A 69 -19.12 -7.76 5.52
N LYS A 70 -19.73 -8.25 6.59
CA LYS A 70 -21.08 -7.90 7.00
C LYS A 70 -21.06 -6.94 8.18
N ASN A 71 -22.12 -6.12 8.31
CA ASN A 71 -22.30 -5.15 9.39
C ASN A 71 -21.12 -4.16 9.50
N LYS A 72 -20.63 -3.65 8.36
CA LYS A 72 -19.47 -2.73 8.27
C LYS A 72 -19.67 -1.46 9.09
N ASP A 73 -20.89 -0.99 9.19
CA ASP A 73 -21.33 0.22 9.89
C ASP A 73 -21.43 0.06 11.41
N THR A 74 -21.23 -1.15 11.94
CA THR A 74 -21.35 -1.48 13.36
C THR A 74 -20.01 -1.71 14.03
N GLU A 75 -20.01 -1.85 15.37
CA GLU A 75 -18.83 -2.22 16.16
C GLU A 75 -18.49 -3.73 16.12
N LYS A 76 -19.31 -4.54 15.44
CA LYS A 76 -19.12 -5.99 15.33
C LYS A 76 -19.20 -6.47 13.87
N PRO A 77 -18.39 -5.90 12.96
CA PRO A 77 -18.34 -6.41 11.62
C PRO A 77 -17.81 -7.85 11.61
N ALA A 78 -18.33 -8.65 10.69
CA ALA A 78 -18.00 -10.06 10.59
C ALA A 78 -17.57 -10.43 9.18
N PHE A 79 -16.65 -11.37 9.09
CA PHE A 79 -16.28 -12.03 7.85
C PHE A 79 -17.20 -13.22 7.60
N GLU A 80 -17.78 -13.28 6.40
CA GLU A 80 -18.63 -14.37 5.94
C GLU A 80 -18.10 -14.91 4.61
N SER A 81 -18.02 -16.24 4.46
CA SER A 81 -17.67 -16.87 3.19
C SER A 81 -18.89 -16.97 2.29
N VAL A 82 -18.75 -16.65 1.01
CA VAL A 82 -19.76 -16.92 -0.01
C VAL A 82 -19.74 -18.41 -0.39
N SER A 83 -20.89 -18.97 -0.80
CA SER A 83 -20.99 -20.38 -1.25
C SER A 83 -20.56 -20.59 -2.70
N THR A 84 -20.70 -19.54 -3.53
CA THR A 84 -20.30 -19.55 -4.94
C THR A 84 -19.66 -18.24 -5.33
N LEU A 85 -18.76 -18.27 -6.30
CA LEU A 85 -18.08 -17.10 -6.81
C LEU A 85 -18.14 -17.13 -8.35
N ASN A 86 -18.53 -16.00 -8.96
CA ASN A 86 -18.48 -15.82 -10.41
C ASN A 86 -17.32 -14.91 -10.78
N LEU A 87 -16.33 -15.43 -11.49
CA LEU A 87 -15.12 -14.72 -11.89
C LEU A 87 -15.39 -13.54 -12.84
N ASP A 88 -16.51 -13.55 -13.59
CA ASP A 88 -16.90 -12.43 -14.45
C ASP A 88 -17.17 -11.14 -13.64
N ASN A 89 -17.49 -11.26 -12.36
CA ASN A 89 -17.66 -10.12 -11.46
C ASN A 89 -16.33 -9.54 -10.96
N HIS A 90 -15.23 -10.27 -11.16
CA HIS A 90 -13.92 -9.96 -10.58
C HIS A 90 -12.85 -9.68 -11.61
N LEU A 91 -13.07 -9.99 -12.87
CA LEU A 91 -12.08 -9.79 -13.92
C LEU A 91 -12.62 -8.92 -15.04
N SER A 92 -11.84 -7.96 -15.47
CA SER A 92 -12.11 -7.12 -16.64
C SER A 92 -10.85 -6.93 -17.46
N THR A 93 -11.00 -6.90 -18.79
CA THR A 93 -9.93 -6.59 -19.73
C THR A 93 -10.17 -5.20 -20.32
N ILE A 94 -9.12 -4.37 -20.37
CA ILE A 94 -9.17 -3.07 -21.03
C ILE A 94 -8.76 -3.26 -22.49
N HIS A 95 -9.65 -2.83 -23.38
CA HIS A 95 -9.40 -2.82 -24.83
C HIS A 95 -9.38 -1.35 -25.27
N ASP A 96 -8.19 -0.76 -25.35
CA ASP A 96 -8.03 0.63 -25.80
C ASP A 96 -6.73 0.78 -26.58
N ASP A 97 -6.87 0.94 -27.91
CA ASP A 97 -5.73 1.12 -28.82
C ASP A 97 -5.00 2.46 -28.61
N ALA A 98 -5.68 3.47 -28.05
CA ALA A 98 -5.08 4.77 -27.75
C ALA A 98 -4.11 4.75 -26.57
N ILE A 99 -4.17 3.71 -25.74
CA ILE A 99 -3.27 3.54 -24.57
C ILE A 99 -1.83 3.31 -25.04
N ASN A 100 -1.62 2.67 -26.17
CA ASN A 100 -0.28 2.29 -26.66
C ASN A 100 0.57 3.46 -27.19
N SER A 101 0.02 4.68 -27.32
CA SER A 101 0.76 5.84 -27.85
C SER A 101 1.59 6.61 -26.80
N ASN A 102 1.39 6.35 -25.52
CA ASN A 102 2.10 6.98 -24.41
C ASN A 102 3.04 5.97 -23.75
N GLY A 103 4.12 6.42 -23.10
CA GLY A 103 5.03 5.52 -22.37
C GLY A 103 4.29 4.69 -21.30
N GLU A 104 4.76 3.47 -21.01
CA GLU A 104 4.11 2.50 -20.10
C GLU A 104 3.69 3.11 -18.77
N THR A 105 4.52 3.96 -18.17
CA THR A 105 4.25 4.61 -16.87
C THR A 105 2.97 5.45 -16.91
N SER A 106 2.78 6.25 -17.97
CA SER A 106 1.57 7.09 -18.14
C SER A 106 0.32 6.23 -18.36
N ILE A 107 0.47 5.09 -19.04
CA ILE A 107 -0.62 4.13 -19.24
C ILE A 107 -1.04 3.54 -17.88
N PHE A 108 -0.07 3.12 -17.07
CA PHE A 108 -0.36 2.54 -15.75
C PHE A 108 -1.05 3.55 -14.83
N GLU A 109 -0.63 4.83 -14.82
CA GLU A 109 -1.32 5.89 -14.08
C GLU A 109 -2.80 5.98 -14.48
N LYS A 110 -3.11 5.99 -15.77
CA LYS A 110 -4.49 6.06 -16.28
C LYS A 110 -5.33 4.85 -15.90
N VAL A 111 -4.73 3.66 -15.88
CA VAL A 111 -5.42 2.42 -15.50
C VAL A 111 -5.66 2.36 -13.99
N LEU A 112 -4.70 2.81 -13.18
CA LEU A 112 -4.78 2.73 -11.72
C LEU A 112 -5.82 3.68 -11.10
N LEU A 113 -5.90 4.92 -11.59
CA LEU A 113 -6.74 5.96 -10.99
C LEU A 113 -8.20 5.55 -10.82
N PRO A 114 -8.92 5.06 -11.85
CA PRO A 114 -10.31 4.65 -11.68
C PRO A 114 -10.49 3.39 -10.81
N ILE A 115 -9.42 2.63 -10.58
CA ILE A 115 -9.46 1.41 -9.74
C ILE A 115 -9.35 1.77 -8.26
N LEU A 116 -8.50 2.75 -7.92
CA LEU A 116 -8.17 3.13 -6.54
C LEU A 116 -9.42 3.59 -5.76
N ASP A 117 -10.30 4.34 -6.39
CA ASP A 117 -11.44 4.98 -5.73
C ASP A 117 -12.77 4.24 -5.95
N ARG A 118 -12.75 3.17 -6.74
CA ARG A 118 -13.98 2.44 -7.08
C ARG A 118 -14.51 1.66 -5.88
N PRO A 119 -15.77 1.92 -5.44
CA PRO A 119 -16.38 1.21 -4.31
C PRO A 119 -16.53 -0.30 -4.55
N TRP A 120 -16.70 -1.04 -3.47
CA TRP A 120 -16.94 -2.48 -3.49
C TRP A 120 -18.42 -2.79 -3.36
N PRO A 121 -18.97 -3.67 -4.21
CA PRO A 121 -20.33 -4.19 -4.02
C PRO A 121 -20.43 -4.97 -2.70
N ALA A 122 -21.56 -4.83 -2.00
CA ALA A 122 -21.74 -5.44 -0.68
C ALA A 122 -21.76 -6.98 -0.67
N ASP A 123 -22.17 -7.58 -1.81
CA ASP A 123 -22.43 -9.02 -1.91
C ASP A 123 -21.34 -9.79 -2.65
N ILE A 124 -20.28 -9.13 -3.07
CA ILE A 124 -19.17 -9.68 -3.83
C ILE A 124 -17.90 -9.53 -3.01
N PRO A 125 -17.03 -10.57 -2.90
CA PRO A 125 -15.74 -10.44 -2.24
C PRO A 125 -14.96 -9.22 -2.76
N PRO A 126 -14.39 -8.37 -1.88
CA PRO A 126 -13.90 -7.05 -2.24
C PRO A 126 -12.50 -7.11 -2.89
N TRP A 127 -12.43 -7.71 -4.08
CA TRP A 127 -11.24 -7.71 -4.94
C TRP A 127 -11.64 -7.76 -6.42
N ARG A 128 -10.74 -7.30 -7.28
CA ARG A 128 -10.90 -7.35 -8.74
C ARG A 128 -9.55 -7.43 -9.43
N ILE A 129 -9.56 -8.00 -10.62
CA ILE A 129 -8.44 -8.04 -11.54
C ILE A 129 -8.77 -7.16 -12.75
N VAL A 130 -7.84 -6.29 -13.11
CA VAL A 130 -7.91 -5.53 -14.36
C VAL A 130 -6.71 -5.94 -15.20
N VAL A 131 -6.96 -6.45 -16.38
CA VAL A 131 -5.95 -6.87 -17.35
C VAL A 131 -5.86 -5.82 -18.45
N LEU A 132 -4.65 -5.39 -18.75
CA LEU A 132 -4.33 -4.57 -19.90
C LEU A 132 -3.32 -5.32 -20.77
N PRO A 133 -3.70 -5.78 -21.98
CA PRO A 133 -2.75 -6.26 -22.96
C PRO A 133 -1.72 -5.19 -23.30
N LEU A 134 -0.45 -5.54 -23.36
CA LEU A 134 0.65 -4.63 -23.70
C LEU A 134 1.27 -5.01 -25.04
N ALA A 135 1.79 -4.01 -25.75
CA ALA A 135 2.56 -4.27 -26.96
C ALA A 135 3.79 -5.14 -26.65
N SER A 136 4.01 -6.15 -27.45
CA SER A 136 5.24 -6.93 -27.41
C SER A 136 6.39 -6.15 -28.08
N PRO A 137 7.64 -6.33 -27.63
CA PRO A 137 8.80 -5.78 -28.34
C PRO A 137 8.83 -6.28 -29.79
N HIS A 138 9.19 -5.41 -30.71
CA HIS A 138 9.24 -5.77 -32.14
C HIS A 138 10.06 -7.04 -32.38
N GLY A 139 9.46 -8.01 -33.08
CA GLY A 139 10.09 -9.27 -33.43
C GLY A 139 10.19 -10.31 -32.29
N SER A 140 9.52 -10.06 -31.16
CA SER A 140 9.48 -10.97 -30.02
C SER A 140 8.22 -11.82 -30.03
N ALA A 141 8.37 -13.14 -29.80
CA ALA A 141 7.28 -14.09 -29.57
C ALA A 141 6.71 -14.03 -28.13
N VAL A 142 7.02 -12.96 -27.39
CA VAL A 142 6.60 -12.79 -25.99
C VAL A 142 5.30 -12.02 -25.94
N THR A 143 4.26 -12.63 -25.39
CA THR A 143 3.00 -11.98 -25.04
C THR A 143 3.15 -11.24 -23.70
N ARG A 144 2.70 -9.98 -23.65
CA ARG A 144 2.80 -9.13 -22.45
C ARG A 144 1.42 -8.66 -22.00
N CYS A 145 1.22 -8.64 -20.71
CA CYS A 145 0.04 -7.99 -20.12
C CYS A 145 0.34 -7.40 -18.75
N PHE A 146 -0.30 -6.29 -18.45
CA PHE A 146 -0.36 -5.71 -17.11
C PHE A 146 -1.57 -6.26 -16.38
N VAL A 147 -1.36 -6.88 -15.23
CA VAL A 147 -2.39 -7.48 -14.38
C VAL A 147 -2.43 -6.70 -13.07
N ALA A 148 -3.47 -5.91 -12.87
CA ALA A 148 -3.68 -5.15 -11.64
C ALA A 148 -4.62 -5.94 -10.71
N PHE A 149 -4.09 -6.43 -9.59
CA PHE A 149 -4.87 -6.98 -8.49
C PHE A 149 -5.23 -5.87 -7.53
N ALA A 150 -6.49 -5.46 -7.55
CA ALA A 150 -7.07 -4.49 -6.64
C ALA A 150 -7.88 -5.20 -5.56
N PHE A 151 -7.70 -4.82 -4.30
CA PHE A 151 -8.43 -5.43 -3.20
C PHE A 151 -8.65 -4.43 -2.06
N SER A 152 -9.70 -4.67 -1.28
CA SER A 152 -9.96 -3.90 -0.07
C SER A 152 -8.90 -4.18 1.00
N HIS A 153 -8.46 -3.14 1.67
CA HIS A 153 -7.57 -3.28 2.83
C HIS A 153 -8.22 -4.06 4.00
N THR A 154 -9.52 -4.36 3.91
CA THR A 154 -10.24 -5.19 4.88
C THR A 154 -9.84 -6.66 4.83
N ILE A 155 -9.37 -7.13 3.66
CA ILE A 155 -8.99 -8.53 3.46
C ILE A 155 -7.46 -8.74 3.44
N GLY A 156 -6.66 -7.68 3.61
CA GLY A 156 -5.20 -7.83 3.70
C GLY A 156 -4.43 -6.53 3.58
N ASP A 157 -3.12 -6.64 3.80
CA ASP A 157 -2.13 -5.57 3.64
C ASP A 157 -1.38 -5.66 2.29
N GLY A 158 -0.37 -4.79 2.07
CA GLY A 158 0.38 -4.77 0.81
C GLY A 158 1.07 -6.10 0.45
N ILE A 159 1.53 -6.86 1.45
CA ILE A 159 2.16 -8.19 1.22
C ILE A 159 1.16 -9.19 0.63
N VAL A 160 -0.13 -9.01 0.90
CA VAL A 160 -1.19 -9.86 0.31
C VAL A 160 -1.21 -9.75 -1.23
N GLY A 161 -0.96 -8.56 -1.77
CA GLY A 161 -0.83 -8.40 -3.22
C GLY A 161 0.36 -9.16 -3.80
N LEU A 162 1.50 -9.18 -3.10
CA LEU A 162 2.65 -10.01 -3.48
C LEU A 162 2.32 -11.50 -3.36
N THR A 163 1.61 -11.88 -2.30
CA THR A 163 1.16 -13.28 -2.09
C THR A 163 0.25 -13.73 -3.22
N PHE A 164 -0.67 -12.85 -3.66
CA PHE A 164 -1.52 -13.10 -4.81
C PHE A 164 -0.69 -13.33 -6.07
N HIS A 165 0.18 -12.37 -6.44
CA HIS A 165 0.99 -12.47 -7.65
C HIS A 165 1.93 -13.67 -7.64
N ARG A 166 2.49 -14.04 -6.48
CA ARG A 166 3.30 -15.26 -6.34
C ARG A 166 2.49 -16.51 -6.65
N THR A 167 1.32 -16.65 -6.05
CA THR A 167 0.44 -17.82 -6.25
C THR A 167 -0.14 -17.84 -7.66
N PHE A 168 -0.47 -16.67 -8.20
CA PHE A 168 -0.98 -16.54 -9.56
C PHE A 168 0.10 -16.89 -10.62
N LEU A 169 1.33 -16.42 -10.43
CA LEU A 169 2.46 -16.75 -11.29
C LEU A 169 2.72 -18.26 -11.28
N GLU A 170 2.81 -18.88 -10.09
CA GLU A 170 2.94 -20.32 -9.91
C GLU A 170 1.85 -21.09 -10.68
N ALA A 171 0.59 -20.70 -10.44
CA ALA A 171 -0.54 -21.35 -11.11
C ALA A 171 -0.48 -21.16 -12.62
N TRP A 172 -0.20 -19.96 -13.09
CA TRP A 172 -0.19 -19.65 -14.52
C TRP A 172 0.95 -20.36 -15.25
N GLN A 173 2.11 -20.50 -14.62
CA GLN A 173 3.22 -21.31 -15.16
C GLN A 173 2.83 -22.78 -15.43
N HIS A 174 1.89 -23.32 -14.65
CA HIS A 174 1.45 -24.72 -14.76
C HIS A 174 0.16 -24.89 -15.57
N THR A 175 -0.67 -23.88 -15.71
CA THR A 175 -2.00 -23.96 -16.33
C THR A 175 -2.08 -23.31 -17.71
N ILE A 176 -0.99 -22.76 -18.21
CA ILE A 176 -0.90 -22.19 -19.57
C ILE A 176 -1.36 -23.22 -20.62
N GLY A 177 -2.42 -22.87 -21.36
CA GLY A 177 -2.97 -23.73 -22.40
C GLY A 177 -3.97 -24.78 -21.91
N THR A 178 -4.29 -24.84 -20.60
CA THR A 178 -5.40 -25.67 -20.11
C THR A 178 -6.73 -24.93 -20.27
N GLU A 179 -7.67 -25.53 -20.98
CA GLU A 179 -9.02 -25.01 -21.07
C GLU A 179 -9.82 -25.41 -19.81
N GLU A 180 -10.13 -24.43 -18.98
CA GLU A 180 -11.10 -24.61 -17.91
C GLU A 180 -12.40 -23.87 -18.24
N LYS A 181 -13.48 -24.62 -18.31
CA LYS A 181 -14.77 -24.12 -18.77
C LYS A 181 -15.53 -23.45 -17.64
N GLY A 182 -15.78 -22.16 -17.83
CA GLY A 182 -16.76 -21.37 -17.09
C GLY A 182 -16.22 -20.58 -15.90
N PRO A 183 -16.89 -19.43 -15.60
CA PRO A 183 -16.46 -18.50 -14.56
C PRO A 183 -16.90 -18.88 -13.15
N LEU A 184 -17.78 -19.88 -13.00
CA LEU A 184 -18.37 -20.25 -11.72
C LEU A 184 -17.43 -21.15 -10.91
N LEU A 185 -17.36 -20.90 -9.60
CA LEU A 185 -16.63 -21.69 -8.64
C LEU A 185 -17.47 -21.90 -7.38
N GLU A 186 -17.62 -23.16 -6.95
CA GLU A 186 -18.18 -23.50 -5.65
C GLU A 186 -17.12 -23.37 -4.56
N ILE A 187 -17.49 -22.75 -3.46
CA ILE A 187 -16.59 -22.52 -2.32
C ILE A 187 -16.86 -23.54 -1.22
N PRO A 188 -15.86 -24.34 -0.81
CA PRO A 188 -16.04 -25.31 0.26
C PRO A 188 -16.45 -24.63 1.59
N PRO A 189 -17.44 -25.16 2.32
CA PRO A 189 -17.98 -24.52 3.53
C PRO A 189 -17.03 -24.51 4.73
N ASN A 190 -16.03 -25.40 4.75
CA ASN A 190 -15.13 -25.61 5.91
C ASN A 190 -13.84 -24.81 5.87
N ARG A 191 -13.84 -23.67 5.20
CA ARG A 191 -12.67 -22.77 5.14
C ARG A 191 -12.55 -21.95 6.43
N THR A 192 -11.32 -21.72 6.87
CA THR A 192 -11.03 -20.88 8.04
C THR A 192 -10.13 -19.72 7.67
N LEU A 193 -10.31 -18.58 8.33
CA LEU A 193 -9.39 -17.45 8.25
C LEU A 193 -8.28 -17.59 9.28
N PRO A 194 -7.06 -17.13 8.97
CA PRO A 194 -6.00 -17.03 9.98
C PRO A 194 -6.45 -16.17 11.16
N PRO A 195 -5.92 -16.44 12.37
CA PRO A 195 -6.18 -15.57 13.52
C PRO A 195 -5.62 -14.17 13.26
N PRO A 196 -6.32 -13.10 13.73
CA PRO A 196 -5.88 -11.73 13.53
C PRO A 196 -4.55 -11.44 14.21
N PHE A 197 -3.85 -10.40 13.74
CA PHE A 197 -2.55 -10.00 14.29
C PHE A 197 -2.66 -9.37 15.68
N ASP A 198 -3.65 -8.52 15.89
CA ASP A 198 -3.77 -7.60 17.02
C ASP A 198 -4.49 -8.22 18.24
N THR A 199 -4.21 -9.50 18.52
CA THR A 199 -4.70 -10.14 19.75
C THR A 199 -3.89 -9.67 20.96
N PRO A 200 -4.46 -9.74 22.21
CA PRO A 200 -3.72 -9.38 23.43
C PRO A 200 -2.43 -10.17 23.63
N GLU A 201 -2.44 -11.44 23.21
CA GLU A 201 -1.29 -12.35 23.34
C GLU A 201 -0.15 -11.96 22.39
N ARG A 202 -0.47 -11.53 21.18
CA ARG A 202 0.51 -11.11 20.16
C ARG A 202 1.03 -9.70 20.38
N LEU A 203 0.16 -8.78 20.82
CA LEU A 203 0.47 -7.37 21.06
C LEU A 203 0.12 -6.98 22.49
N PRO A 204 0.90 -7.38 23.48
CA PRO A 204 0.67 -6.95 24.86
C PRO A 204 0.90 -5.46 25.00
N ILE A 205 0.01 -4.79 25.74
CA ILE A 205 0.05 -3.35 26.03
C ILE A 205 0.25 -3.16 27.52
N SER A 206 1.32 -2.46 27.90
CA SER A 206 1.58 -2.11 29.29
C SER A 206 0.65 -1.00 29.78
N TRP A 207 0.33 -1.01 31.07
CA TRP A 207 -0.45 0.06 31.71
C TRP A 207 0.21 1.44 31.53
N LYS A 208 1.54 1.50 31.57
CA LYS A 208 2.28 2.76 31.36
C LYS A 208 2.07 3.33 29.96
N PHE A 209 2.03 2.48 28.94
CA PHE A 209 1.81 2.89 27.56
C PHE A 209 0.34 3.27 27.30
N LEU A 210 -0.60 2.57 27.96
CA LEU A 210 -2.03 2.81 27.83
C LEU A 210 -2.49 4.10 28.52
N LEU A 211 -1.93 4.42 29.71
CA LEU A 211 -2.38 5.54 30.53
C LEU A 211 -2.23 6.90 29.84
N GLY A 212 -1.15 7.12 29.11
CA GLY A 212 -0.91 8.38 28.40
C GLY A 212 -2.02 8.74 27.41
N PRO A 213 -2.31 7.91 26.40
CA PRO A 213 -3.41 8.12 25.45
C PRO A 213 -4.79 8.15 26.11
N LEU A 214 -5.02 7.28 27.12
CA LEU A 214 -6.30 7.23 27.84
C LEU A 214 -6.59 8.53 28.56
N ILE A 215 -5.62 9.06 29.30
CA ILE A 215 -5.72 10.36 29.98
C ILE A 215 -5.91 11.48 28.94
N ALA A 216 -5.18 11.46 27.82
CA ALA A 216 -5.30 12.46 26.76
C ALA A 216 -6.69 12.51 26.10
N VAL A 217 -7.40 11.38 26.05
CA VAL A 217 -8.77 11.29 25.50
C VAL A 217 -9.79 11.93 26.45
N TYR A 218 -9.62 11.75 27.77
CA TYR A 218 -10.60 12.21 28.78
C TYR A 218 -10.27 13.57 29.37
N LEU A 219 -9.03 14.04 29.26
CA LEU A 219 -8.64 15.39 29.74
C LEU A 219 -9.09 16.48 28.75
N PRO A 220 -9.51 17.67 29.27
CA PRO A 220 -9.65 18.85 28.42
C PRO A 220 -8.40 19.10 27.59
N LYS A 221 -8.57 19.39 26.28
CA LYS A 221 -7.47 19.52 25.31
C LYS A 221 -6.34 20.45 25.77
N PHE A 222 -6.65 21.53 26.49
CA PHE A 222 -5.64 22.46 27.00
C PHE A 222 -4.77 21.83 28.10
N LEU A 223 -5.33 21.01 28.99
CA LEU A 223 -4.57 20.30 30.03
C LEU A 223 -3.72 19.18 29.41
N ALA A 224 -4.27 18.40 28.48
CA ALA A 224 -3.51 17.38 27.77
C ALA A 224 -2.27 17.98 27.08
N ARG A 225 -2.41 19.18 26.50
CA ARG A 225 -1.31 19.94 25.89
C ARG A 225 -0.24 20.39 26.89
N ILE A 226 -0.66 20.89 28.06
CA ILE A 226 0.26 21.33 29.14
C ILE A 226 1.10 20.15 29.65
N PHE A 227 0.49 18.98 29.82
CA PHE A 227 1.17 17.75 30.27
C PHE A 227 1.85 16.96 29.16
N GLY A 228 1.86 17.44 27.92
CA GLY A 228 2.46 16.73 26.78
C GLY A 228 1.79 15.40 26.45
N LEU A 229 0.55 15.17 26.92
CA LEU A 229 -0.20 13.93 26.70
C LEU A 229 -0.86 13.97 25.33
N ARG A 230 -0.68 12.90 24.56
CA ARG A 230 -1.20 12.77 23.19
C ARG A 230 -2.06 11.52 23.07
N ALA A 231 -3.21 11.67 22.42
CA ALA A 231 -4.07 10.54 22.07
C ALA A 231 -3.62 9.80 20.80
N ALA A 232 -2.62 10.34 20.07
CA ALA A 232 -2.10 9.79 18.83
C ALA A 232 -0.62 9.40 18.96
N ALA A 233 -0.20 8.43 18.19
CA ALA A 233 1.21 8.01 18.11
C ALA A 233 2.09 9.02 17.36
N SER A 234 1.49 9.95 16.61
CA SER A 234 2.22 10.92 15.80
C SER A 234 2.72 12.12 16.64
N THR A 235 3.79 12.75 16.16
CA THR A 235 4.51 13.82 16.82
C THR A 235 4.43 15.15 16.05
N VAL A 236 3.37 15.39 15.28
CA VAL A 236 3.14 16.66 14.57
C VAL A 236 3.04 17.84 15.54
N ASP A 237 3.64 18.97 15.18
CA ASP A 237 3.61 20.24 15.90
C ASP A 237 3.23 21.40 14.98
N ALA A 238 3.35 22.64 15.48
CA ALA A 238 2.98 23.83 14.71
C ALA A 238 3.91 24.08 13.51
N GLY A 239 5.16 23.61 13.56
CA GLY A 239 6.13 23.74 12.47
C GLY A 239 6.10 22.58 11.48
N THR A 240 5.26 21.57 11.70
CA THR A 240 5.17 20.41 10.80
C THR A 240 4.29 20.74 9.60
N TRP A 241 4.82 20.56 8.38
CA TRP A 241 3.99 20.53 7.18
C TRP A 241 3.18 19.25 7.14
N SER A 242 1.89 19.34 7.01
CA SER A 242 0.98 18.18 6.90
C SER A 242 -0.08 18.36 5.81
N GLY A 243 0.15 19.29 4.88
CA GLY A 243 -0.83 19.64 3.86
C GLY A 243 -2.10 20.24 4.45
N SER A 244 -3.18 20.17 3.72
CA SER A 244 -4.49 20.63 4.16
C SER A 244 -5.00 19.78 5.33
N ARG A 245 -5.86 20.39 6.18
CA ARG A 245 -6.59 19.65 7.22
C ARG A 245 -7.38 18.49 6.60
N ILE A 246 -7.66 17.47 7.40
CA ILE A 246 -8.50 16.36 6.98
C ILE A 246 -9.88 16.88 6.60
N PHE A 247 -10.32 16.59 5.38
CA PHE A 247 -11.64 16.97 4.88
C PHE A 247 -12.37 15.75 4.33
N GLU A 248 -13.69 15.83 4.30
CA GLU A 248 -14.52 14.77 3.73
C GLU A 248 -14.29 14.67 2.22
N PRO A 249 -13.97 13.48 1.69
CA PRO A 249 -13.78 13.35 0.26
C PRO A 249 -15.09 13.61 -0.49
N ALA A 250 -14.99 14.15 -1.70
CA ALA A 250 -16.14 14.24 -2.59
C ALA A 250 -16.75 12.85 -2.84
N PRO A 251 -18.06 12.76 -3.16
CA PRO A 251 -18.70 11.47 -3.47
C PRO A 251 -17.99 10.67 -4.56
N THR A 252 -17.35 11.36 -5.50
CA THR A 252 -16.38 10.81 -6.45
C THR A 252 -15.00 11.12 -5.90
N HIS A 253 -14.51 10.31 -4.99
CA HIS A 253 -13.16 10.46 -4.44
C HIS A 253 -12.15 10.56 -5.58
N ASN A 254 -11.29 11.58 -5.56
CA ASN A 254 -10.30 11.83 -6.59
C ASN A 254 -8.91 11.56 -6.05
N SER A 255 -8.50 10.31 -6.04
CA SER A 255 -7.09 9.98 -5.94
C SER A 255 -6.35 10.49 -7.17
N ARG A 256 -5.17 11.04 -6.94
CA ARG A 256 -4.20 11.41 -7.97
C ARG A 256 -2.95 10.59 -7.80
N ALA A 257 -2.24 10.36 -8.87
CA ALA A 257 -1.03 9.54 -8.86
C ALA A 257 0.03 10.07 -9.83
N ARG A 258 1.30 9.84 -9.46
CA ARG A 258 2.48 9.89 -10.33
C ARG A 258 3.32 8.66 -10.09
N ILE A 259 3.82 8.08 -11.16
CA ILE A 259 4.74 6.95 -11.12
C ILE A 259 6.14 7.44 -11.46
N LEU A 260 7.04 7.29 -10.50
CA LEU A 260 8.47 7.48 -10.66
C LEU A 260 9.13 6.11 -10.80
N GLU A 261 9.77 5.86 -11.93
CA GLU A 261 10.55 4.64 -12.17
C GLU A 261 12.04 4.98 -12.15
N ILE A 262 12.82 4.28 -11.32
CA ILE A 262 14.27 4.40 -11.21
C ILE A 262 14.90 3.15 -11.79
N GLU A 263 15.80 3.33 -12.72
CA GLU A 263 16.45 2.27 -13.46
C GLU A 263 17.32 1.37 -12.55
N ALA A 264 17.35 0.07 -12.82
CA ALA A 264 18.04 -0.92 -12.01
C ALA A 264 19.52 -0.57 -11.67
N PRO A 265 20.33 -0.03 -12.58
CA PRO A 265 21.71 0.37 -12.24
C PRO A 265 21.78 1.44 -11.16
N LEU A 266 20.88 2.43 -11.18
CA LEU A 266 20.82 3.48 -10.14
C LEU A 266 20.36 2.92 -8.80
N VAL A 267 19.39 1.99 -8.83
CA VAL A 267 18.93 1.28 -7.63
C VAL A 267 20.06 0.49 -6.98
N GLN A 268 20.85 -0.24 -7.79
CA GLN A 268 22.00 -1.01 -7.27
C GLN A 268 23.07 -0.12 -6.63
N LYS A 269 23.36 1.03 -7.24
CA LYS A 269 24.31 2.01 -6.68
C LYS A 269 23.78 2.61 -5.36
N ALA A 270 22.50 2.98 -5.31
CA ALA A 270 21.86 3.47 -4.09
C ALA A 270 21.86 2.42 -2.96
N LEU A 271 21.61 1.15 -3.29
CA LEU A 271 21.72 0.03 -2.36
C LEU A 271 23.14 -0.11 -1.82
N GLN A 272 24.17 0.01 -2.67
CA GLN A 272 25.57 -0.06 -2.26
C GLN A 272 25.95 1.13 -1.40
N ALA A 273 25.60 2.36 -1.81
CA ALA A 273 25.85 3.56 -1.02
C ALA A 273 25.20 3.49 0.37
N SER A 274 23.92 3.05 0.43
CA SER A 274 23.24 2.85 1.72
C SER A 274 23.97 1.87 2.63
N ARG A 275 24.42 0.73 2.08
CA ARG A 275 25.19 -0.28 2.86
C ARG A 275 26.49 0.28 3.40
N ASN A 276 27.20 1.10 2.62
CA ASN A 276 28.47 1.72 3.01
C ASN A 276 28.30 2.70 4.20
N HIS A 277 27.05 3.17 4.45
CA HIS A 277 26.72 4.09 5.54
C HIS A 277 25.80 3.44 6.59
N ASP A 278 25.80 2.11 6.74
CA ASP A 278 24.98 1.37 7.69
C ASP A 278 23.47 1.68 7.60
N ALA A 279 23.01 2.05 6.41
CA ALA A 279 21.62 2.36 6.13
C ALA A 279 20.95 1.29 5.24
N LYS A 280 19.63 1.28 5.24
CA LYS A 280 18.80 0.54 4.27
C LYS A 280 18.16 1.52 3.30
N VAL A 281 17.94 1.09 2.06
CA VAL A 281 17.40 1.94 0.99
C VAL A 281 16.06 2.61 1.37
N THR A 282 15.23 1.98 2.19
CA THR A 282 13.99 2.60 2.68
C THR A 282 14.30 3.88 3.45
N ALA A 283 15.23 3.85 4.38
CA ALA A 283 15.62 5.02 5.16
C ALA A 283 16.34 6.08 4.30
N THR A 284 17.13 5.64 3.32
CA THR A 284 17.76 6.55 2.33
C THR A 284 16.70 7.28 1.50
N VAL A 285 15.66 6.58 1.04
CA VAL A 285 14.51 7.19 0.32
C VAL A 285 13.78 8.21 1.20
N HIS A 286 13.64 7.97 2.50
CA HIS A 286 13.07 9.00 3.40
C HIS A 286 13.89 10.29 3.39
N GLN A 287 15.23 10.23 3.36
CA GLN A 287 16.05 11.43 3.28
C GLN A 287 15.92 12.14 1.93
N MET A 288 15.77 11.40 0.82
CA MET A 288 15.46 11.97 -0.50
C MET A 288 14.11 12.70 -0.48
N ILE A 289 13.07 12.09 0.12
CA ILE A 289 11.75 12.71 0.26
C ILE A 289 11.85 13.98 1.13
N VAL A 290 12.56 13.95 2.25
CA VAL A 290 12.74 15.13 3.12
C VAL A 290 13.44 16.26 2.36
N ARG A 291 14.48 15.96 1.58
CA ARG A 291 15.13 16.94 0.71
C ARG A 291 14.18 17.49 -0.34
N ALA A 292 13.45 16.63 -1.03
CA ALA A 292 12.49 17.03 -2.06
C ALA A 292 11.40 17.95 -1.48
N LEU A 293 10.83 17.61 -0.32
CA LEU A 293 9.86 18.44 0.38
C LEU A 293 10.48 19.76 0.87
N SER A 294 11.72 19.74 1.35
CA SER A 294 12.42 20.96 1.78
C SER A 294 12.63 21.96 0.64
N LYS A 295 12.82 21.45 -0.60
CA LYS A 295 12.88 22.27 -1.84
C LYS A 295 11.50 22.77 -2.26
N ALA A 296 10.53 21.84 -2.34
CA ALA A 296 9.25 22.08 -2.99
C ALA A 296 8.26 22.88 -2.13
N ILE A 297 8.35 22.80 -0.77
CA ILE A 297 7.43 23.53 0.11
C ILE A 297 7.93 24.94 0.35
N PRO A 298 7.24 25.99 -0.18
CA PRO A 298 7.75 27.35 -0.13
C PRO A 298 7.59 28.02 1.24
N ASN A 299 6.64 27.57 2.06
CA ASN A 299 6.36 28.14 3.37
C ASN A 299 7.57 27.97 4.31
N ARG A 300 8.17 29.09 4.74
CA ARG A 300 9.35 29.12 5.61
C ARG A 300 9.07 28.86 7.09
N ASP A 301 7.80 28.93 7.50
CA ASP A 301 7.39 28.58 8.87
C ASP A 301 7.38 27.06 9.09
N VAL A 302 7.45 26.29 8.01
CA VAL A 302 7.64 24.83 8.07
C VAL A 302 9.08 24.53 8.50
N THR A 303 9.23 23.90 9.65
CA THR A 303 10.53 23.55 10.24
C THR A 303 10.84 22.05 10.23
N ASN A 304 9.81 21.23 10.04
CA ASN A 304 9.97 19.79 10.05
C ASN A 304 8.91 19.06 9.21
N PHE A 305 9.21 17.79 8.94
CA PHE A 305 8.30 16.82 8.32
C PHE A 305 8.18 15.59 9.23
N VAL A 306 7.00 15.00 9.31
CA VAL A 306 6.76 13.75 10.02
C VAL A 306 6.48 12.66 9.00
N SER A 307 7.26 11.59 9.02
CA SER A 307 6.99 10.41 8.20
C SER A 307 6.16 9.38 8.95
N GLY A 308 5.25 8.70 8.23
CA GLY A 308 4.66 7.44 8.62
C GLY A 308 5.25 6.31 7.77
N THR A 309 5.78 5.26 8.40
CA THR A 309 6.36 4.12 7.67
C THR A 309 5.62 2.84 8.03
N ALA A 310 5.12 2.13 7.02
CA ALA A 310 4.53 0.81 7.21
C ALA A 310 5.60 -0.24 7.53
N VAL A 311 5.37 -1.03 8.57
CA VAL A 311 6.30 -2.07 9.05
C VAL A 311 5.60 -3.41 9.06
N ASP A 312 6.12 -4.38 8.29
CA ASP A 312 5.62 -5.75 8.30
C ASP A 312 5.99 -6.46 9.60
N MET A 313 5.00 -7.08 10.24
CA MET A 313 5.14 -7.73 11.54
C MET A 313 5.13 -9.26 11.45
N ARG A 314 5.09 -9.86 10.25
CA ARG A 314 5.05 -11.32 10.08
C ARG A 314 6.27 -12.00 10.70
N GLY A 315 7.45 -11.48 10.46
CA GLY A 315 8.69 -11.99 11.03
C GLY A 315 8.71 -11.97 12.56
N SER A 316 8.16 -10.90 13.17
CA SER A 316 8.13 -10.76 14.65
C SER A 316 7.26 -11.78 15.35
N ILE A 317 6.21 -12.25 14.70
CA ILE A 317 5.28 -13.27 15.24
C ILE A 317 5.56 -14.67 14.71
N GLY A 318 6.68 -14.85 13.97
CA GLY A 318 7.13 -16.17 13.51
C GLY A 318 6.25 -16.83 12.45
N ILE A 319 5.54 -16.04 11.62
CA ILE A 319 4.74 -16.60 10.52
C ILE A 319 5.45 -16.37 9.16
N PRO A 320 5.16 -17.20 8.15
CA PRO A 320 5.76 -17.04 6.82
C PRO A 320 5.48 -15.68 6.20
N ASN A 321 6.46 -15.12 5.47
CA ASN A 321 6.41 -13.77 4.88
C ASN A 321 5.20 -13.55 3.96
N TYR A 322 4.73 -14.57 3.26
CA TYR A 322 3.59 -14.50 2.36
C TYR A 322 2.28 -15.00 2.97
N THR A 323 2.16 -15.01 4.30
CA THR A 323 0.88 -15.31 4.98
C THR A 323 -0.15 -14.23 4.67
N TRP A 324 -1.33 -14.63 4.20
CA TRP A 324 -2.43 -13.72 3.90
C TRP A 324 -3.06 -13.16 5.18
N GLY A 325 -3.23 -11.85 5.26
CA GLY A 325 -3.87 -11.17 6.39
C GLY A 325 -3.38 -9.74 6.56
N LEU A 326 -3.73 -9.13 7.68
CA LEU A 326 -3.38 -7.75 8.02
C LEU A 326 -2.35 -7.76 9.17
N PHE A 327 -1.06 -7.78 8.81
CA PHE A 327 0.06 -7.92 9.75
C PHE A 327 1.00 -6.71 9.69
N VAL A 328 0.44 -5.52 9.61
CA VAL A 328 1.20 -4.27 9.49
C VAL A 328 1.07 -3.41 10.74
N SER A 329 2.17 -2.82 11.18
CA SER A 329 2.23 -1.74 12.16
C SER A 329 2.79 -0.47 11.49
N GLY A 330 2.95 0.62 12.24
CA GLY A 330 3.48 1.87 11.74
C GLY A 330 4.54 2.46 12.65
N HIS A 331 5.53 3.11 12.05
CA HIS A 331 6.55 3.91 12.73
C HIS A 331 6.44 5.36 12.28
N TYR A 332 6.45 6.30 13.22
CA TYR A 332 6.47 7.73 12.97
C TYR A 332 7.79 8.33 13.39
N GLU A 333 8.36 9.18 12.52
CA GLU A 333 9.63 9.86 12.78
C GLU A 333 9.58 11.32 12.33
N ILE A 334 10.18 12.22 13.13
CA ILE A 334 10.32 13.64 12.81
C ILE A 334 11.64 13.82 12.05
N HIS A 335 11.57 14.54 10.94
CA HIS A 335 12.72 14.94 10.13
C HIS A 335 12.82 16.47 10.10
N PRO A 336 13.92 17.07 10.54
CA PRO A 336 14.13 18.51 10.37
C PRO A 336 14.09 18.90 8.88
N ARG A 337 13.55 20.08 8.57
CA ARG A 337 13.68 20.66 7.24
C ARG A 337 15.15 20.94 6.94
N LEU A 338 15.63 20.52 5.78
CA LEU A 338 17.00 20.77 5.34
C LEU A 338 17.15 22.22 4.89
N SER A 339 18.22 22.87 5.33
CA SER A 339 18.57 24.25 4.98
C SER A 339 19.36 24.32 3.66
N ASP A 340 20.29 23.39 3.47
CA ASP A 340 21.06 23.27 2.22
C ASP A 340 20.47 22.14 1.36
N VAL A 341 19.73 22.55 0.34
CA VAL A 341 19.06 21.64 -0.60
C VAL A 341 19.59 21.80 -2.04
N ALA A 342 20.56 22.71 -2.26
CA ALA A 342 21.10 22.98 -3.58
C ALA A 342 22.10 21.91 -4.02
N ASP A 343 22.88 21.39 -3.10
CA ASP A 343 23.86 20.32 -3.35
C ASP A 343 23.12 18.97 -3.49
N PRO A 344 23.25 18.26 -4.61
CA PRO A 344 22.66 16.93 -4.78
C PRO A 344 23.40 15.84 -3.98
N THR A 345 24.57 16.11 -3.40
CA THR A 345 25.34 15.15 -2.60
C THR A 345 24.61 14.84 -1.30
N PHE A 346 24.59 13.59 -0.88
CA PHE A 346 24.13 13.23 0.45
C PHE A 346 25.14 13.69 1.48
N SER A 347 24.72 14.59 2.39
CA SER A 347 25.57 15.03 3.49
C SER A 347 25.74 13.93 4.55
N ASP A 348 26.78 14.07 5.39
CA ASP A 348 27.01 13.16 6.52
C ASP A 348 25.80 13.12 7.45
N GLU A 349 25.12 14.26 7.70
CA GLU A 349 23.91 14.34 8.52
C GLU A 349 22.74 13.52 7.92
N MET A 350 22.56 13.54 6.60
CA MET A 350 21.56 12.72 5.93
C MET A 350 21.87 11.22 6.05
N TRP A 351 23.14 10.83 5.95
CA TRP A 351 23.57 9.45 6.15
C TRP A 351 23.38 8.99 7.60
N GLU A 352 23.74 9.82 8.58
CA GLU A 352 23.50 9.55 10.00
C GLU A 352 22.00 9.39 10.29
N ALA A 353 21.14 10.26 9.73
CA ALA A 353 19.70 10.16 9.85
C ALA A 353 19.16 8.87 9.22
N ALA A 354 19.65 8.48 8.03
CA ALA A 354 19.26 7.24 7.37
C ALA A 354 19.70 6.00 8.16
N SER A 355 20.92 5.99 8.71
CA SER A 355 21.41 4.91 9.58
C SER A 355 20.59 4.80 10.86
N SER A 356 20.34 5.94 11.53
CA SER A 356 19.50 6.00 12.74
C SER A 356 18.10 5.45 12.48
N MET A 357 17.44 5.92 11.41
CA MET A 357 16.12 5.46 11.02
C MET A 357 16.10 3.96 10.70
N THR A 358 17.14 3.44 10.04
CA THR A 358 17.27 2.00 9.76
C THR A 358 17.21 1.17 11.04
N LYS A 359 17.91 1.59 12.09
CA LYS A 359 17.92 0.93 13.41
C LYS A 359 16.55 0.98 14.08
N LYS A 360 15.90 2.15 14.06
CA LYS A 360 14.55 2.34 14.64
C LYS A 360 13.48 1.50 13.92
N LEU A 361 13.52 1.43 12.59
CA LEU A 361 12.61 0.59 11.82
C LEU A 361 12.81 -0.91 12.13
N ALA A 362 14.08 -1.36 12.25
CA ALA A 362 14.39 -2.72 12.65
C ALA A 362 13.89 -3.02 14.07
N GLU A 363 14.10 -2.11 15.02
CA GLU A 363 13.57 -2.24 16.38
C GLU A 363 12.03 -2.29 16.38
N CYS A 364 11.36 -1.41 15.64
CA CYS A 364 9.91 -1.42 15.51
C CYS A 364 9.41 -2.76 14.94
N GLY A 365 10.11 -3.29 13.94
CA GLY A 365 9.79 -4.57 13.30
C GLY A 365 10.03 -5.81 14.17
N THR A 366 10.74 -5.71 15.28
CA THR A 366 11.01 -6.82 16.21
C THR A 366 10.25 -6.71 17.53
N ARG A 367 9.82 -5.51 17.90
CA ARG A 367 9.12 -5.25 19.15
C ARG A 367 7.63 -5.53 19.04
N LEU A 368 7.10 -6.47 19.81
CA LEU A 368 5.66 -6.75 19.89
C LEU A 368 4.97 -6.01 21.04
N HIS A 369 5.74 -5.62 22.07
CA HIS A 369 5.22 -4.93 23.24
C HIS A 369 5.00 -3.45 22.95
N ASP A 370 3.88 -2.90 23.43
CA ASP A 370 3.54 -1.49 23.31
C ASP A 370 3.50 -0.96 21.86
N GLN A 371 2.94 -1.75 20.96
CA GLN A 371 2.67 -1.33 19.59
C GLN A 371 1.43 -0.43 19.54
N ALA A 372 1.54 0.70 18.81
CA ALA A 372 0.44 1.67 18.69
C ALA A 372 -0.85 1.04 18.13
N ILE A 373 -0.74 0.08 17.22
CA ILE A 373 -1.88 -0.67 16.67
C ILE A 373 -2.66 -1.44 17.74
N GLY A 374 -1.98 -1.92 18.80
CA GLY A 374 -2.60 -2.61 19.92
C GLY A 374 -3.51 -1.71 20.77
N LEU A 375 -3.35 -0.39 20.71
CA LEU A 375 -4.23 0.56 21.40
C LEU A 375 -5.64 0.61 20.80
N LEU A 376 -5.83 0.18 19.56
CA LEU A 376 -7.14 0.16 18.91
C LEU A 376 -8.17 -0.69 19.66
N ARG A 377 -7.74 -1.69 20.43
CA ARG A 377 -8.65 -2.51 21.27
C ARG A 377 -9.33 -1.73 22.38
N TYR A 378 -8.76 -0.59 22.75
CA TYR A 378 -9.28 0.29 23.79
C TYR A 378 -10.07 1.49 23.23
N ALA A 379 -10.15 1.60 21.89
CA ALA A 379 -10.97 2.61 21.25
C ALA A 379 -12.46 2.26 21.41
N PRO A 380 -13.28 3.15 22.02
CA PRO A 380 -14.67 2.83 22.34
C PRO A 380 -15.55 2.61 21.10
N ASN A 381 -15.32 3.38 20.05
CA ASN A 381 -16.00 3.28 18.77
C ASN A 381 -15.06 3.70 17.63
N ILE A 382 -14.60 2.73 16.85
CA ILE A 382 -13.60 2.97 15.80
C ILE A 382 -14.17 3.80 14.65
N ARG A 383 -15.44 3.59 14.28
CA ARG A 383 -16.08 4.37 13.21
C ARG A 383 -16.24 5.84 13.60
N THR A 384 -16.77 6.10 14.81
CA THR A 384 -16.90 7.46 15.33
C THR A 384 -15.54 8.13 15.47
N TRP A 385 -14.53 7.42 15.95
CA TRP A 385 -13.16 7.91 16.02
C TRP A 385 -12.61 8.27 14.62
N THR A 386 -12.87 7.44 13.62
CA THR A 386 -12.48 7.70 12.21
C THR A 386 -13.10 9.01 11.70
N LEU A 387 -14.41 9.18 11.87
CA LEU A 387 -15.13 10.39 11.45
C LEU A 387 -14.73 11.64 12.24
N SER A 388 -14.39 11.50 13.53
CA SER A 388 -13.98 12.63 14.38
C SER A 388 -12.65 13.28 13.96
N LYS A 389 -11.90 12.63 13.07
CA LYS A 389 -10.66 13.20 12.51
C LYS A 389 -10.90 14.29 11.47
N ILE A 390 -12.10 14.37 10.90
CA ILE A 390 -12.44 15.44 9.94
C ILE A 390 -12.25 16.80 10.58
N GLY A 391 -11.60 17.73 9.87
CA GLY A 391 -11.26 19.07 10.34
C GLY A 391 -9.98 19.15 11.19
N GLN A 392 -9.38 18.00 11.56
CA GLN A 392 -8.14 17.97 12.33
C GLN A 392 -6.90 18.09 11.42
N GLN A 393 -5.77 18.44 12.02
CA GLN A 393 -4.46 18.33 11.35
C GLN A 393 -4.15 16.84 11.09
N ARG A 394 -3.48 16.55 9.96
CA ARG A 394 -3.06 15.18 9.62
C ARG A 394 -1.97 14.70 10.56
N ASP A 395 -1.89 13.38 10.73
CA ASP A 395 -0.99 12.72 11.68
C ASP A 395 0.48 12.74 11.21
N CYS A 396 0.76 12.98 9.92
CA CYS A 396 2.10 13.06 9.35
C CYS A 396 2.11 13.88 8.04
N SER A 397 3.30 14.18 7.55
CA SER A 397 3.56 14.88 6.29
C SER A 397 3.44 13.95 5.10
N TYR A 398 3.93 12.74 5.25
CA TYR A 398 3.90 11.73 4.20
C TYR A 398 3.99 10.32 4.77
N GLU A 399 3.55 9.36 3.98
CA GLU A 399 3.71 7.94 4.29
C GLU A 399 4.64 7.25 3.29
N VAL A 400 5.41 6.28 3.76
CA VAL A 400 6.19 5.36 2.92
C VAL A 400 5.74 3.95 3.18
N SER A 401 5.36 3.26 2.12
CA SER A 401 5.08 1.83 2.13
C SER A 401 5.98 1.15 1.12
N ASN A 402 6.92 0.33 1.59
CA ASN A 402 7.89 -0.35 0.74
C ASN A 402 7.67 -1.87 0.80
N LEU A 403 7.25 -2.45 -0.31
CA LEU A 403 7.03 -3.89 -0.45
C LEU A 403 8.31 -4.65 -0.82
N LEU A 404 9.44 -3.93 -0.93
CA LEU A 404 10.76 -4.46 -1.26
C LEU A 404 10.83 -5.10 -2.67
N ALA A 405 11.80 -6.01 -2.86
CA ALA A 405 12.03 -6.67 -4.12
C ALA A 405 11.30 -8.02 -4.19
N PHE A 406 10.50 -8.19 -5.21
CA PHE A 406 9.75 -9.42 -5.49
C PHE A 406 10.53 -10.33 -6.45
N ASP A 407 10.53 -11.64 -6.20
CA ASP A 407 11.07 -12.61 -7.16
C ASP A 407 10.08 -12.85 -8.30
N GLY A 408 10.32 -12.16 -9.41
CA GLY A 408 9.47 -12.25 -10.62
C GLY A 408 9.58 -13.55 -11.37
N THR A 409 10.50 -14.47 -11.01
CA THR A 409 10.71 -15.75 -11.70
C THR A 409 10.01 -16.93 -11.04
N GLY A 410 9.49 -16.72 -9.82
CA GLY A 410 8.92 -17.81 -9.01
C GLY A 410 9.95 -18.86 -8.60
N GLY A 411 11.24 -18.48 -8.51
CA GLY A 411 12.35 -19.36 -8.15
C GLY A 411 12.98 -20.10 -9.33
N ASN A 412 12.46 -19.95 -10.55
CA ASN A 412 13.03 -20.56 -11.75
C ASN A 412 13.18 -19.55 -12.89
N PRO A 413 14.39 -19.01 -13.14
CA PRO A 413 14.62 -18.02 -14.18
C PRO A 413 14.38 -18.52 -15.62
N ASN A 414 14.30 -19.81 -15.81
CA ASN A 414 14.08 -20.44 -17.14
C ASN A 414 12.59 -20.69 -17.43
N HIS A 415 11.68 -20.26 -16.56
CA HIS A 415 10.26 -20.37 -16.84
C HIS A 415 9.85 -19.45 -17.99
N LYS A 416 8.96 -19.97 -18.84
CA LYS A 416 8.38 -19.25 -19.99
C LYS A 416 7.42 -18.12 -19.56
N CYS A 417 7.05 -18.05 -18.29
CA CYS A 417 6.21 -16.99 -17.73
C CYS A 417 6.92 -16.38 -16.53
N LYS A 418 7.10 -15.05 -16.55
CA LYS A 418 7.74 -14.28 -15.47
C LYS A 418 7.07 -12.92 -15.28
N ILE A 419 7.33 -12.29 -14.15
CA ILE A 419 7.00 -10.90 -13.89
C ILE A 419 8.25 -10.04 -14.10
N SER A 420 8.17 -9.05 -14.99
CA SER A 420 9.29 -8.17 -15.33
C SER A 420 9.21 -6.80 -14.64
N LYS A 421 8.03 -6.36 -14.24
CA LYS A 421 7.81 -5.09 -13.55
C LYS A 421 6.65 -5.22 -12.56
N MET A 422 6.72 -4.51 -11.44
CA MET A 422 5.60 -4.39 -10.52
C MET A 422 5.29 -2.92 -10.22
N VAL A 423 4.03 -2.65 -9.91
CA VAL A 423 3.53 -1.34 -9.51
C VAL A 423 2.69 -1.52 -8.26
N PHE A 424 2.92 -0.68 -7.27
CA PHE A 424 2.14 -0.65 -6.04
C PHE A 424 1.49 0.72 -5.90
N ALA A 425 0.18 0.78 -5.66
CA ALA A 425 -0.56 2.01 -5.41
C ALA A 425 -1.57 1.83 -4.28
N GLN A 426 -1.68 2.87 -3.47
CA GLN A 426 -2.76 3.09 -2.50
C GLN A 426 -3.59 4.28 -2.96
N PRO A 427 -4.87 4.43 -2.56
CA PRO A 427 -5.64 5.63 -2.85
C PRO A 427 -5.04 6.84 -2.13
N GLY A 428 -5.38 8.05 -2.57
CA GLY A 428 -5.04 9.27 -1.85
C GLY A 428 -5.56 9.21 -0.42
N ASN A 429 -4.66 9.37 0.55
CA ASN A 429 -4.99 9.15 1.96
C ASN A 429 -5.85 10.30 2.52
N VAL A 430 -7.03 9.97 3.04
CA VAL A 430 -7.94 10.95 3.66
C VAL A 430 -7.50 11.30 5.07
N LEU A 431 -7.08 10.33 5.88
CA LEU A 431 -6.93 10.46 7.33
C LEU A 431 -5.49 10.63 7.83
N SER A 432 -4.50 10.33 7.02
CA SER A 432 -3.10 10.37 7.39
C SER A 432 -2.31 11.31 6.47
N GLY A 433 -1.04 11.05 6.20
CA GLY A 433 -0.20 11.93 5.39
C GLY A 433 -0.83 12.31 4.04
N PRO A 434 -0.70 13.56 3.59
CA PRO A 434 -1.27 14.00 2.32
C PRO A 434 -0.60 13.33 1.11
N LEU A 435 0.67 12.93 1.23
CA LEU A 435 1.43 12.20 0.22
C LEU A 435 1.72 10.78 0.67
N VAL A 436 1.57 9.81 -0.23
CA VAL A 436 1.91 8.40 0.01
C VAL A 436 2.89 7.93 -1.05
N PHE A 437 4.07 7.47 -0.63
CA PHE A 437 5.10 6.91 -1.50
C PHE A 437 5.05 5.39 -1.41
N ASN A 438 4.61 4.76 -2.50
CA ASN A 438 4.41 3.32 -2.61
C ASN A 438 5.55 2.72 -3.42
N LEU A 439 6.46 2.00 -2.77
CA LEU A 439 7.68 1.46 -3.39
C LEU A 439 7.57 -0.05 -3.59
N ILE A 440 8.01 -0.49 -4.75
CA ILE A 440 8.13 -1.91 -5.10
C ILE A 440 9.16 -2.08 -6.22
N SER A 441 9.83 -3.22 -6.25
CA SER A 441 10.67 -3.61 -7.37
C SER A 441 10.53 -5.11 -7.68
N VAL A 442 10.89 -5.52 -8.88
CA VAL A 442 11.28 -6.90 -9.15
C VAL A 442 12.76 -7.03 -8.81
N LYS A 443 13.16 -8.20 -8.31
CA LYS A 443 14.56 -8.47 -7.98
C LYS A 443 15.46 -8.17 -9.18
N ASP A 444 16.50 -7.39 -8.93
CA ASP A 444 17.45 -6.89 -9.94
C ASP A 444 16.84 -6.02 -11.05
N GLY A 445 15.58 -5.62 -10.91
CA GLY A 445 14.86 -4.73 -11.81
C GLY A 445 14.75 -3.28 -11.31
N ASN A 446 14.00 -2.48 -12.05
CA ASN A 446 13.74 -1.09 -11.72
C ASN A 446 12.95 -0.97 -10.41
N LEU A 447 13.21 0.12 -9.66
CA LEU A 447 12.37 0.53 -8.54
C LEU A 447 11.22 1.37 -9.07
N VAL A 448 10.00 0.99 -8.75
CA VAL A 448 8.81 1.78 -9.05
C VAL A 448 8.30 2.41 -7.76
N CYS A 449 8.17 3.73 -7.76
CA CYS A 449 7.59 4.52 -6.69
C CYS A 449 6.31 5.20 -7.22
N THR A 450 5.15 4.79 -6.75
CA THR A 450 3.90 5.48 -7.04
C THR A 450 3.61 6.47 -5.93
N VAL A 451 3.61 7.76 -6.25
CA VAL A 451 3.23 8.83 -5.34
C VAL A 451 1.75 9.10 -5.51
N THR A 452 0.97 8.95 -4.43
CA THR A 452 -0.48 9.16 -4.47
C THR A 452 -0.91 10.21 -3.46
N TRP A 453 -1.97 10.95 -3.78
CA TRP A 453 -2.57 11.96 -2.90
C TRP A 453 -4.05 12.15 -3.21
N GLN A 454 -4.79 12.67 -2.25
CA GLN A 454 -6.16 13.12 -2.44
C GLN A 454 -6.15 14.53 -3.03
N ALA A 455 -6.91 14.80 -4.09
CA ALA A 455 -7.02 16.13 -4.68
C ALA A 455 -7.45 17.17 -3.61
N GLY A 456 -6.71 18.25 -3.49
CA GLY A 456 -6.90 19.30 -2.48
C GLY A 456 -6.16 19.05 -1.15
N ALA A 457 -5.36 17.97 -1.04
CA ALA A 457 -4.68 17.63 0.22
C ALA A 457 -3.32 18.31 0.41
N LEU A 458 -2.71 18.89 -0.63
CA LEU A 458 -1.32 19.34 -0.61
C LEU A 458 -1.09 20.77 -0.12
N ASP A 459 -2.17 21.48 0.28
CA ASP A 459 -2.11 22.88 0.71
C ASP A 459 -1.56 23.83 -0.36
N VAL A 460 -1.83 23.52 -1.62
CA VAL A 460 -1.62 24.35 -2.81
C VAL A 460 -2.88 24.33 -3.68
N PRO A 461 -3.06 25.25 -4.63
CA PRO A 461 -4.16 25.17 -5.59
C PRO A 461 -4.22 23.82 -6.28
N ILE A 462 -5.43 23.27 -6.46
CA ILE A 462 -5.63 21.91 -6.99
C ILE A 462 -4.96 21.72 -8.37
N GLU A 463 -4.94 22.77 -9.18
CA GLU A 463 -4.28 22.80 -10.49
C GLU A 463 -2.75 22.72 -10.42
N GLU A 464 -2.15 23.12 -9.29
CA GLU A 464 -0.70 23.13 -9.09
C GLU A 464 -0.17 21.84 -8.45
N GLU A 465 -1.05 20.99 -7.89
CA GLU A 465 -0.65 19.78 -7.17
C GLU A 465 0.20 18.82 -8.01
N TYR A 466 -0.15 18.64 -9.30
CA TYR A 466 0.66 17.80 -10.19
C TYR A 466 2.06 18.39 -10.40
N ALA A 467 2.18 19.71 -10.59
CA ALA A 467 3.48 20.36 -10.75
C ALA A 467 4.36 20.19 -9.49
N LEU A 468 3.76 20.33 -8.30
CA LEU A 468 4.43 20.12 -7.02
C LEU A 468 4.95 18.66 -6.89
N VAL A 469 4.11 17.67 -7.21
CA VAL A 469 4.52 16.27 -7.13
C VAL A 469 5.55 15.92 -8.21
N ASP A 470 5.45 16.48 -9.40
CA ASP A 470 6.44 16.31 -10.48
C ASP A 470 7.81 16.90 -10.07
N GLU A 471 7.85 18.00 -9.30
CA GLU A 471 9.08 18.56 -8.75
C GLU A 471 9.68 17.64 -7.68
N ILE A 472 8.86 17.11 -6.76
CA ILE A 472 9.27 16.14 -5.76
C ILE A 472 9.86 14.90 -6.43
N CYS A 473 9.20 14.34 -7.44
CA CYS A 473 9.67 13.18 -8.19
C CYS A 473 11.00 13.46 -8.92
N ARG A 474 11.15 14.65 -9.54
CA ARG A 474 12.40 15.06 -10.17
C ARG A 474 13.55 15.18 -9.17
N SER A 475 13.29 15.74 -7.99
CA SER A 475 14.30 15.83 -6.93
C SER A 475 14.75 14.45 -6.46
N ILE A 476 13.81 13.52 -6.23
CA ILE A 476 14.14 12.15 -5.82
C ILE A 476 14.95 11.42 -6.91
N ARG A 477 14.58 11.57 -8.19
CA ARG A 477 15.36 11.00 -9.32
C ARG A 477 16.78 11.54 -9.34
N ALA A 478 16.97 12.86 -9.22
CA ALA A 478 18.29 13.48 -9.20
C ALA A 478 19.16 12.97 -8.04
N ASP A 479 18.56 12.69 -6.88
CA ASP A 479 19.26 12.10 -5.75
C ASP A 479 19.74 10.66 -6.05
N PHE A 480 18.94 9.83 -6.73
CA PHE A 480 19.39 8.52 -7.19
C PHE A 480 20.52 8.61 -8.22
N GLU A 481 20.45 9.58 -9.14
CA GLU A 481 21.49 9.84 -10.14
C GLU A 481 22.79 10.29 -9.47
N ALA A 482 22.71 11.17 -8.46
CA ALA A 482 23.88 11.63 -7.71
C ALA A 482 24.56 10.51 -6.90
N LEU A 483 23.80 9.59 -6.31
CA LEU A 483 24.36 8.40 -5.67
C LEU A 483 24.97 7.41 -6.68
N GLY A 484 24.67 7.61 -7.95
CA GLY A 484 25.15 6.82 -9.09
C GLY A 484 26.52 7.28 -9.63
N ASN A 485 26.97 8.46 -9.27
CA ASN A 485 28.24 9.06 -9.70
C ASN A 485 29.29 8.96 -8.60
#